data_85b1f35e951f71b71208b01473925456
#
_entry.id   85b1f35e951f71b71208b01473925456
#
_cell.length_a   1.000
_cell.length_b   1.000
_cell.length_c   1.000
_cell.angle_alpha   90.00
_cell.angle_beta   90.00
_cell.angle_gamma   90.00
#
_symmetry.space_group_name_H-M   'P 1'
#
loop_
_entity.id
_entity.type
_entity.pdbx_description
1 polymer ?
#
loop_
_entity_poly.entity_id
_entity_poly.type
_entity_poly.pdbx_seq_one_letter_code
_entity_poly.pdbx_strand_id
1 'polypeptide(L)'
;KLVVGINTLQNSITQMLVENKSNGLTLEKSSNILLENVDRLNVSSNEAAASLEETAAAIEEITSNIRNNTQNISKMATLSDGVTKSASEGGELAYKTTQAMDEINIQVNLINDAISIIDQIAFQTNILSLNAAVEAATAGEAGRGFAVVAQEVRNLASRSAEAAREIKTIVENAKNKADEGKNIAN
;
A
#
# COMPACT_ATOMS: atom_id res chain seq x y z
N LYS A 1 -67.66 -90.38 32.57
CA LYS A 1 -66.60 -89.40 33.12
C LYS A 1 -65.27 -89.58 32.43
N LEU A 2 -64.76 -90.80 32.18
CA LEU A 2 -63.43 -91.03 31.57
C LEU A 2 -63.37 -90.53 30.14
N VAL A 3 -64.35 -90.75 29.29
CA VAL A 3 -64.42 -90.29 27.90
C VAL A 3 -64.45 -88.79 27.80
N VAL A 4 -65.09 -88.03 28.69
CA VAL A 4 -65.10 -86.58 28.73
C VAL A 4 -63.69 -86.04 29.11
N GLY A 5 -63.05 -86.72 30.09
CA GLY A 5 -61.64 -86.29 30.44
C GLY A 5 -60.67 -86.53 29.32
N ILE A 6 -60.79 -87.66 28.57
CA ILE A 6 -59.92 -87.90 27.39
C ILE A 6 -60.15 -86.86 26.30
N ASN A 7 -61.39 -86.52 25.98
CA ASN A 7 -61.67 -85.47 24.96
C ASN A 7 -61.16 -84.07 25.36
N THR A 8 -61.26 -83.72 26.66
CA THR A 8 -60.70 -82.43 27.15
C THR A 8 -59.19 -82.41 27.02
N LEU A 9 -58.53 -83.52 27.38
CA LEU A 9 -57.07 -83.64 27.23
C LEU A 9 -56.64 -83.54 25.75
N GLN A 10 -57.37 -84.25 24.84
CA GLN A 10 -57.07 -84.18 23.41
C GLN A 10 -57.21 -82.75 22.82
N ASN A 11 -58.27 -82.03 23.22
CA ASN A 11 -58.48 -80.64 22.80
C ASN A 11 -57.37 -79.74 23.32
N SER A 12 -56.95 -79.88 24.58
CA SER A 12 -55.87 -79.11 25.17
C SER A 12 -54.51 -79.32 24.44
N ILE A 13 -54.25 -80.65 24.15
CA ILE A 13 -53.00 -80.96 23.39
C ILE A 13 -53.09 -80.40 21.98
N THR A 14 -54.22 -80.49 21.28
CA THR A 14 -54.42 -79.96 19.94
C THR A 14 -54.24 -78.45 19.94
N GLN A 15 -54.81 -77.73 20.90
CA GLN A 15 -54.63 -76.27 21.04
C GLN A 15 -53.19 -75.91 21.30
N MET A 16 -52.48 -76.59 22.21
CA MET A 16 -51.06 -76.38 22.51
C MET A 16 -50.17 -76.59 21.27
N LEU A 17 -50.48 -77.62 20.45
CA LEU A 17 -49.74 -77.87 19.20
C LEU A 17 -49.99 -76.78 18.18
N VAL A 18 -51.23 -76.26 18.05
CA VAL A 18 -51.50 -75.09 17.14
C VAL A 18 -50.82 -73.84 17.61
N GLU A 19 -50.81 -73.52 18.90
CA GLU A 19 -50.08 -72.37 19.47
C GLU A 19 -48.59 -72.52 19.30
N ASN A 20 -47.96 -73.66 19.54
CA ASN A 20 -46.56 -73.93 19.31
C ASN A 20 -46.17 -73.78 17.82
N LYS A 21 -47.03 -74.28 16.89
CA LYS A 21 -46.80 -74.05 15.46
C LYS A 21 -46.83 -72.55 15.09
N SER A 22 -47.81 -71.78 15.61
CA SER A 22 -47.91 -70.34 15.38
C SER A 22 -46.72 -69.59 15.92
N ASN A 23 -46.28 -69.96 17.15
CA ASN A 23 -45.09 -69.38 17.76
C ASN A 23 -43.79 -69.67 16.92
N GLY A 24 -43.64 -70.89 16.40
CA GLY A 24 -42.58 -71.34 15.53
C GLY A 24 -42.51 -70.49 14.24
N LEU A 25 -43.65 -70.30 13.57
CA LEU A 25 -43.73 -69.45 12.37
C LEU A 25 -43.42 -67.97 12.64
N THR A 26 -43.88 -67.49 13.81
CA THR A 26 -43.55 -66.08 14.22
C THR A 26 -42.02 -65.89 14.48
N LEU A 27 -41.39 -66.89 15.12
CA LEU A 27 -39.96 -66.89 15.39
C LEU A 27 -39.15 -66.95 14.09
N GLU A 28 -39.52 -67.78 13.13
CA GLU A 28 -38.94 -67.87 11.82
C GLU A 28 -38.98 -66.51 11.08
N LYS A 29 -40.19 -65.88 11.07
CA LYS A 29 -40.35 -64.54 10.45
C LYS A 29 -39.50 -63.49 11.12
N SER A 30 -39.45 -63.48 12.45
CA SER A 30 -38.63 -62.54 13.23
C SER A 30 -37.12 -62.74 12.96
N SER A 31 -36.68 -64.01 12.85
CA SER A 31 -35.28 -64.31 12.51
C SER A 31 -34.91 -63.84 11.12
N ASN A 32 -35.76 -63.98 10.13
CA ASN A 32 -35.55 -63.51 8.79
C ASN A 32 -35.44 -61.95 8.73
N ILE A 33 -36.29 -61.22 9.46
CA ILE A 33 -36.24 -59.78 9.61
C ILE A 33 -34.91 -59.33 10.28
N LEU A 34 -34.46 -60.06 11.31
CA LEU A 34 -33.21 -59.83 11.98
C LEU A 34 -32.01 -59.96 11.04
N LEU A 35 -31.96 -61.01 10.21
CA LEU A 35 -30.95 -61.25 9.21
C LEU A 35 -30.90 -60.10 8.17
N GLU A 36 -32.05 -59.69 7.66
CA GLU A 36 -32.16 -58.56 6.73
C GLU A 36 -31.64 -57.25 7.38
N ASN A 37 -31.99 -56.99 8.65
CA ASN A 37 -31.51 -55.80 9.37
C ASN A 37 -29.99 -55.85 9.61
N VAL A 38 -29.42 -57.03 9.88
CA VAL A 38 -27.94 -57.17 10.02
C VAL A 38 -27.23 -56.89 8.70
N ASP A 39 -27.77 -57.38 7.57
CA ASP A 39 -27.20 -57.09 6.26
C ASP A 39 -27.26 -55.59 5.93
N ARG A 40 -28.39 -54.92 6.22
CA ARG A 40 -28.50 -53.46 6.04
C ARG A 40 -27.53 -52.68 6.94
N LEU A 41 -27.35 -53.13 8.19
CA LEU A 41 -26.37 -52.55 9.10
C LEU A 41 -24.92 -52.68 8.57
N ASN A 42 -24.58 -53.84 8.02
CA ASN A 42 -23.26 -54.07 7.41
C ASN A 42 -22.99 -53.11 6.21
N VAL A 43 -24.00 -52.97 5.32
CA VAL A 43 -23.89 -52.01 4.20
C VAL A 43 -23.73 -50.59 4.71
N SER A 44 -24.58 -50.13 5.62
CA SER A 44 -24.53 -48.78 6.18
C SER A 44 -23.21 -48.49 6.92
N SER A 45 -22.67 -49.50 7.64
CA SER A 45 -21.38 -49.37 8.31
C SER A 45 -20.22 -49.21 7.34
N ASN A 46 -20.24 -49.94 6.21
CA ASN A 46 -19.22 -49.79 5.17
C ASN A 46 -19.30 -48.42 4.47
N GLU A 47 -20.52 -47.94 4.18
CA GLU A 47 -20.73 -46.59 3.64
C GLU A 47 -20.24 -45.51 4.61
N ALA A 48 -20.54 -45.64 5.90
CA ALA A 48 -20.04 -44.73 6.92
C ALA A 48 -18.51 -44.75 7.04
N ALA A 49 -17.89 -45.93 6.93
CA ALA A 49 -16.43 -46.05 6.95
C ALA A 49 -15.79 -45.32 5.73
N ALA A 50 -16.33 -45.51 4.52
CA ALA A 50 -15.87 -44.82 3.33
C ALA A 50 -16.02 -43.28 3.46
N SER A 51 -17.14 -42.77 3.97
CA SER A 51 -17.37 -41.36 4.22
C SER A 51 -16.41 -40.77 5.28
N LEU A 52 -16.03 -41.58 6.28
CA LEU A 52 -15.03 -41.18 7.27
C LEU A 52 -13.64 -41.10 6.67
N GLU A 53 -13.25 -42.00 5.77
CA GLU A 53 -11.99 -41.94 5.04
C GLU A 53 -11.92 -40.70 4.16
N GLU A 54 -12.97 -40.36 3.40
CA GLU A 54 -13.05 -39.11 2.62
C GLU A 54 -12.95 -37.86 3.52
N THR A 55 -13.62 -37.87 4.66
CA THR A 55 -13.56 -36.76 5.62
C THR A 55 -12.16 -36.61 6.20
N ALA A 56 -11.49 -37.72 6.53
CA ALA A 56 -10.10 -37.68 7.01
C ALA A 56 -9.14 -37.10 5.96
N ALA A 57 -9.27 -37.50 4.70
CA ALA A 57 -8.46 -36.94 3.61
C ALA A 57 -8.71 -35.42 3.44
N ALA A 58 -9.97 -34.98 3.49
CA ALA A 58 -10.31 -33.55 3.42
C ALA A 58 -9.72 -32.76 4.60
N ILE A 59 -9.73 -33.32 5.81
CA ILE A 59 -9.11 -32.71 7.00
C ILE A 59 -7.58 -32.59 6.83
N GLU A 60 -6.92 -33.59 6.25
CA GLU A 60 -5.47 -33.52 5.97
C GLU A 60 -5.15 -32.41 4.96
N GLU A 61 -5.97 -32.28 3.90
CA GLU A 61 -5.81 -31.19 2.91
C GLU A 61 -6.01 -29.82 3.55
N ILE A 62 -7.09 -29.65 4.34
CA ILE A 62 -7.35 -28.41 5.09
C ILE A 62 -6.18 -28.07 6.02
N THR A 63 -5.65 -29.06 6.72
CA THR A 63 -4.51 -28.89 7.64
C THR A 63 -3.26 -28.41 6.89
N SER A 64 -2.99 -28.98 5.72
CA SER A 64 -1.90 -28.55 4.84
C SER A 64 -2.10 -27.09 4.38
N ASN A 65 -3.31 -26.75 3.96
CA ASN A 65 -3.67 -25.39 3.55
C ASN A 65 -3.51 -24.37 4.69
N ILE A 66 -3.92 -24.74 5.91
CA ILE A 66 -3.73 -23.90 7.09
C ILE A 66 -2.24 -23.65 7.36
N ARG A 67 -1.38 -24.66 7.26
CA ARG A 67 0.07 -24.50 7.42
C ARG A 67 0.67 -23.55 6.38
N ASN A 68 0.28 -23.70 5.12
CA ASN A 68 0.70 -22.82 4.03
C ASN A 68 0.24 -21.38 4.26
N ASN A 69 -1.02 -21.20 4.68
CA ASN A 69 -1.56 -19.88 5.02
C ASN A 69 -0.80 -19.23 6.18
N THR A 70 -0.47 -20.00 7.22
CA THR A 70 0.32 -19.50 8.36
C THR A 70 1.71 -19.02 7.92
N GLN A 71 2.37 -19.75 7.01
CA GLN A 71 3.66 -19.30 6.45
C GLN A 71 3.50 -18.02 5.61
N ASN A 72 2.44 -17.94 4.80
CA ASN A 72 2.15 -16.75 4.01
C ASN A 72 1.86 -15.53 4.89
N ILE A 73 1.11 -15.70 5.97
CA ILE A 73 0.86 -14.63 6.96
C ILE A 73 2.16 -14.15 7.58
N SER A 74 3.07 -15.06 7.94
CA SER A 74 4.38 -14.67 8.47
C SER A 74 5.21 -13.86 7.46
N LYS A 75 5.21 -14.27 6.19
CA LYS A 75 5.88 -13.51 5.11
C LYS A 75 5.23 -12.14 4.92
N MET A 76 3.90 -12.07 4.95
CA MET A 76 3.16 -10.81 4.84
C MET A 76 3.49 -9.86 5.99
N ALA A 77 3.62 -10.36 7.22
CA ALA A 77 4.02 -9.55 8.37
C ALA A 77 5.41 -8.93 8.16
N THR A 78 6.38 -9.71 7.68
CA THR A 78 7.73 -9.21 7.38
C THR A 78 7.73 -8.17 6.26
N LEU A 79 6.95 -8.40 5.19
CA LEU A 79 6.79 -7.44 4.10
C LEU A 79 6.13 -6.14 4.57
N SER A 80 5.11 -6.25 5.42
CA SER A 80 4.41 -5.10 5.99
C SER A 80 5.34 -4.24 6.85
N ASP A 81 6.21 -4.84 7.66
CA ASP A 81 7.23 -4.14 8.41
C ASP A 81 8.21 -3.41 7.47
N GLY A 82 8.66 -4.08 6.40
CA GLY A 82 9.50 -3.47 5.36
C GLY A 82 8.84 -2.27 4.68
N VAL A 83 7.55 -2.37 4.34
CA VAL A 83 6.78 -1.26 3.77
C VAL A 83 6.67 -0.10 4.76
N THR A 84 6.38 -0.38 6.03
CA THR A 84 6.29 0.64 7.07
C THR A 84 7.62 1.38 7.24
N LYS A 85 8.74 0.66 7.26
CA LYS A 85 10.08 1.24 7.32
C LYS A 85 10.38 2.12 6.10
N SER A 86 10.10 1.63 4.89
CA SER A 86 10.30 2.39 3.66
C SER A 86 9.44 3.65 3.60
N ALA A 87 8.19 3.59 4.08
CA ALA A 87 7.32 4.75 4.17
C ALA A 87 7.86 5.78 5.17
N SER A 88 8.39 5.34 6.32
CA SER A 88 9.01 6.23 7.31
C SER A 88 10.27 6.89 6.76
N GLU A 89 11.14 6.14 6.08
CA GLU A 89 12.35 6.68 5.43
C GLU A 89 11.98 7.66 4.30
N GLY A 90 10.93 7.37 3.53
CA GLY A 90 10.38 8.27 2.52
C GLY A 90 9.88 9.59 3.12
N GLY A 91 9.16 9.54 4.23
CA GLY A 91 8.71 10.71 4.97
C GLY A 91 9.86 11.56 5.51
N GLU A 92 10.91 10.93 6.05
CA GLU A 92 12.11 11.65 6.50
C GLU A 92 12.82 12.34 5.34
N LEU A 93 12.93 11.68 4.18
CA LEU A 93 13.54 12.25 2.99
C LEU A 93 12.74 13.43 2.44
N ALA A 94 11.41 13.33 2.41
CA ALA A 94 10.51 14.42 2.03
C ALA A 94 10.70 15.63 2.95
N TYR A 95 10.76 15.41 4.27
CA TYR A 95 11.03 16.47 5.24
C TYR A 95 12.38 17.15 5.02
N LYS A 96 13.46 16.38 4.81
CA LYS A 96 14.80 16.92 4.48
C LYS A 96 14.79 17.72 3.17
N THR A 97 14.03 17.26 2.18
CA THR A 97 13.86 17.98 0.91
C THR A 97 13.18 19.31 1.13
N THR A 98 12.12 19.37 1.93
CA THR A 98 11.43 20.62 2.30
C THR A 98 12.38 21.61 3.00
N GLN A 99 13.19 21.13 3.95
CA GLN A 99 14.21 21.98 4.59
C GLN A 99 15.24 22.53 3.60
N ALA A 100 15.75 21.68 2.70
CA ALA A 100 16.70 22.12 1.68
C ALA A 100 16.10 23.19 0.75
N MET A 101 14.82 23.08 0.40
CA MET A 101 14.12 24.10 -0.41
C MET A 101 13.96 25.41 0.35
N ASP A 102 13.72 25.37 1.67
CA ASP A 102 13.69 26.58 2.51
C ASP A 102 15.07 27.25 2.58
N GLU A 103 16.14 26.48 2.72
CA GLU A 103 17.51 27.00 2.67
C GLU A 103 17.82 27.64 1.31
N ILE A 104 17.43 27.01 0.19
CA ILE A 104 17.56 27.57 -1.16
C ILE A 104 16.81 28.91 -1.24
N ASN A 105 15.59 29.01 -0.73
CA ASN A 105 14.83 30.25 -0.74
C ASN A 105 15.53 31.38 0.04
N ILE A 106 16.15 31.07 1.18
CA ILE A 106 16.96 32.05 1.92
C ILE A 106 18.13 32.55 1.05
N GLN A 107 18.88 31.64 0.42
CA GLN A 107 20.02 32.02 -0.43
C GLN A 107 19.60 32.84 -1.66
N VAL A 108 18.49 32.46 -2.28
CA VAL A 108 17.92 33.19 -3.43
C VAL A 108 17.53 34.61 -3.04
N ASN A 109 16.93 34.81 -1.85
CA ASN A 109 16.64 36.17 -1.36
C ASN A 109 17.92 37.01 -1.16
N LEU A 110 18.97 36.41 -0.57
CA LEU A 110 20.26 37.09 -0.40
C LEU A 110 20.91 37.47 -1.77
N ILE A 111 20.78 36.60 -2.75
CA ILE A 111 21.27 36.92 -4.13
C ILE A 111 20.43 38.05 -4.72
N ASN A 112 19.13 38.09 -4.54
CA ASN A 112 18.26 39.16 -5.01
C ASN A 112 18.63 40.52 -4.40
N ASP A 113 18.96 40.54 -3.11
CA ASP A 113 19.43 41.73 -2.40
C ASP A 113 20.76 42.21 -2.99
N ALA A 114 21.71 41.29 -3.22
CA ALA A 114 23.00 41.62 -3.83
C ALA A 114 22.83 42.18 -5.26
N ILE A 115 21.95 41.62 -6.08
CA ILE A 115 21.65 42.12 -7.43
C ILE A 115 21.03 43.51 -7.36
N SER A 116 20.16 43.78 -6.38
CA SER A 116 19.60 45.12 -6.19
C SER A 116 20.69 46.16 -5.89
N ILE A 117 21.71 45.80 -5.11
CA ILE A 117 22.88 46.65 -4.87
C ILE A 117 23.69 46.89 -6.15
N ILE A 118 23.87 45.83 -6.98
CA ILE A 118 24.58 45.94 -8.26
C ILE A 118 23.84 46.89 -9.22
N ASP A 119 22.51 46.80 -9.31
CA ASP A 119 21.70 47.72 -10.13
C ASP A 119 21.81 49.17 -9.65
N GLN A 120 21.83 49.40 -8.30
CA GLN A 120 22.06 50.70 -7.72
C GLN A 120 23.48 51.24 -8.05
N ILE A 121 24.52 50.39 -7.97
CA ILE A 121 25.88 50.79 -8.34
C ILE A 121 25.95 51.15 -9.83
N ALA A 122 25.32 50.36 -10.67
CA ALA A 122 25.24 50.64 -12.10
C ALA A 122 24.54 51.99 -12.38
N PHE A 123 23.43 52.26 -11.70
CA PHE A 123 22.74 53.54 -11.79
C PHE A 123 23.64 54.70 -11.31
N GLN A 124 24.28 54.57 -10.14
CA GLN A 124 25.19 55.61 -9.62
C GLN A 124 26.37 55.86 -10.59
N THR A 125 26.94 54.78 -11.17
CA THR A 125 28.03 54.85 -12.14
C THR A 125 27.56 55.55 -13.43
N ASN A 126 26.34 55.31 -13.88
CA ASN A 126 25.73 55.99 -15.02
C ASN A 126 25.59 57.52 -14.73
N ILE A 127 25.14 57.91 -13.53
CA ILE A 127 25.03 59.32 -13.15
C ILE A 127 26.43 59.94 -13.04
N LEU A 128 27.41 59.24 -12.43
CA LEU A 128 28.77 59.72 -12.30
C LEU A 128 29.45 59.96 -13.68
N SER A 129 29.23 58.99 -14.59
CA SER A 129 29.76 59.12 -15.97
C SER A 129 29.11 60.27 -16.76
N LEU A 130 27.80 60.51 -16.53
CA LEU A 130 27.13 61.66 -17.13
C LEU A 130 27.75 63.00 -16.64
N ASN A 131 27.94 63.11 -15.32
CA ASN A 131 28.56 64.29 -14.74
C ASN A 131 30.02 64.51 -15.30
N ALA A 132 30.80 63.42 -15.42
CA ALA A 132 32.14 63.48 -16.00
C ALA A 132 32.09 63.89 -17.48
N ALA A 133 31.10 63.41 -18.26
CA ALA A 133 30.92 63.81 -19.65
C ALA A 133 30.59 65.33 -19.81
N VAL A 134 29.74 65.83 -18.92
CA VAL A 134 29.36 67.22 -18.85
C VAL A 134 30.60 68.10 -18.53
N GLU A 135 31.41 67.73 -17.52
CA GLU A 135 32.61 68.41 -17.11
C GLU A 135 33.70 68.41 -18.25
N ALA A 136 33.85 67.25 -18.88
CA ALA A 136 34.72 67.09 -20.04
C ALA A 136 34.29 68.03 -21.21
N ALA A 137 33.00 68.17 -21.47
CA ALA A 137 32.48 69.08 -22.47
C ALA A 137 32.73 70.56 -22.12
N THR A 138 32.64 70.89 -20.85
CA THR A 138 32.95 72.27 -20.34
C THR A 138 34.42 72.62 -20.52
N ALA A 139 35.35 71.66 -20.42
CA ALA A 139 36.79 71.84 -20.63
C ALA A 139 37.18 71.98 -22.11
N GLY A 140 36.29 71.89 -23.06
CA GLY A 140 36.48 72.08 -24.49
C GLY A 140 37.51 71.09 -25.09
N GLU A 141 38.41 71.53 -25.90
CA GLU A 141 39.46 70.71 -26.56
C GLU A 141 40.32 69.91 -25.57
N ALA A 142 40.61 70.44 -24.40
CA ALA A 142 41.38 69.74 -23.36
C ALA A 142 40.60 68.55 -22.74
N GLY A 143 39.25 68.54 -22.80
CA GLY A 143 38.43 67.55 -22.26
C GLY A 143 38.04 66.36 -23.20
N ARG A 144 38.39 66.43 -24.50
CA ARG A 144 37.96 65.43 -25.51
C ARG A 144 38.29 64.00 -25.14
N GLY A 145 39.47 63.71 -24.61
CA GLY A 145 39.88 62.38 -24.19
C GLY A 145 39.03 61.87 -23.00
N PHE A 146 38.74 62.76 -22.04
CA PHE A 146 37.88 62.42 -20.90
C PHE A 146 36.41 62.22 -21.30
N ALA A 147 35.90 62.95 -22.28
CA ALA A 147 34.56 62.76 -22.79
C ALA A 147 34.34 61.34 -23.37
N VAL A 148 35.31 60.77 -24.10
CA VAL A 148 35.30 59.43 -24.66
C VAL A 148 35.28 58.38 -23.53
N VAL A 149 36.13 58.53 -22.52
CA VAL A 149 36.16 57.63 -21.36
C VAL A 149 34.86 57.71 -20.60
N ALA A 150 34.31 58.88 -20.33
CA ALA A 150 33.04 59.07 -19.67
C ALA A 150 31.90 58.38 -20.43
N GLN A 151 31.86 58.47 -21.76
CA GLN A 151 30.87 57.78 -22.59
C GLN A 151 31.00 56.24 -22.51
N GLU A 152 32.26 55.75 -22.50
CA GLU A 152 32.46 54.27 -22.37
C GLU A 152 32.05 53.74 -20.99
N VAL A 153 32.37 54.50 -19.89
CA VAL A 153 31.93 54.16 -18.55
C VAL A 153 30.39 54.15 -18.45
N ARG A 154 29.74 55.14 -19.13
CA ARG A 154 28.25 55.18 -19.20
C ARG A 154 27.70 53.97 -19.93
N ASN A 155 28.30 53.56 -21.03
CA ASN A 155 27.88 52.34 -21.76
C ASN A 155 28.05 51.09 -20.90
N LEU A 156 29.18 50.97 -20.19
CA LEU A 156 29.45 49.86 -19.29
C LEU A 156 28.44 49.82 -18.14
N ALA A 157 28.10 50.98 -17.55
CA ALA A 157 27.07 51.08 -16.49
C ALA A 157 25.70 50.64 -17.00
N SER A 158 25.28 51.03 -18.21
CA SER A 158 24.03 50.61 -18.83
C SER A 158 23.97 49.07 -19.03
N ARG A 159 25.07 48.50 -19.57
CA ARG A 159 25.17 47.04 -19.75
C ARG A 159 25.17 46.28 -18.42
N SER A 160 25.78 46.85 -17.36
CA SER A 160 25.75 46.27 -16.03
C SER A 160 24.35 46.26 -15.43
N ALA A 161 23.58 47.35 -15.60
CA ALA A 161 22.17 47.40 -15.16
C ALA A 161 21.29 46.40 -15.93
N GLU A 162 21.52 46.25 -17.24
CA GLU A 162 20.79 45.25 -18.04
C GLU A 162 21.09 43.82 -17.56
N ALA A 163 22.37 43.48 -17.38
CA ALA A 163 22.78 42.20 -16.86
C ALA A 163 22.19 41.92 -15.45
N ALA A 164 22.18 42.94 -14.58
CA ALA A 164 21.55 42.81 -13.24
C ALA A 164 20.07 42.47 -13.34
N ARG A 165 19.34 43.08 -14.25
CA ARG A 165 17.90 42.77 -14.48
C ARG A 165 17.69 41.37 -15.03
N GLU A 166 18.52 40.91 -15.95
CA GLU A 166 18.46 39.53 -16.46
C GLU A 166 18.72 38.52 -15.34
N ILE A 167 19.75 38.75 -14.51
CA ILE A 167 20.05 37.87 -13.37
C ILE A 167 18.90 37.88 -12.38
N LYS A 168 18.25 39.02 -12.11
CA LYS A 168 17.10 39.13 -11.24
C LYS A 168 15.96 38.21 -11.72
N THR A 169 15.68 38.24 -13.02
CA THR A 169 14.65 37.35 -13.60
C THR A 169 15.00 35.87 -13.42
N ILE A 170 16.28 35.48 -13.59
CA ILE A 170 16.72 34.09 -13.37
C ILE A 170 16.56 33.70 -11.92
N VAL A 171 16.88 34.58 -10.98
CA VAL A 171 16.78 34.36 -9.54
C VAL A 171 15.32 34.24 -9.10
N GLU A 172 14.40 35.06 -9.64
CA GLU A 172 12.97 34.94 -9.40
C GLU A 172 12.43 33.60 -9.91
N ASN A 173 12.88 33.14 -11.06
CA ASN A 173 12.50 31.82 -11.59
C ASN A 173 13.03 30.66 -10.69
N ALA A 174 14.27 30.82 -10.17
CA ALA A 174 14.84 29.82 -9.23
C ALA A 174 14.04 29.76 -7.93
N LYS A 175 13.58 30.90 -7.39
CA LYS A 175 12.70 30.97 -6.24
C LYS A 175 11.39 30.21 -6.48
N ASN A 176 10.74 30.50 -7.59
CA ASN A 176 9.48 29.83 -7.94
C ASN A 176 9.67 28.32 -8.05
N LYS A 177 10.81 27.85 -8.58
CA LYS A 177 11.12 26.42 -8.67
C LYS A 177 11.41 25.78 -7.31
N ALA A 178 12.04 26.51 -6.39
CA ALA A 178 12.22 26.04 -5.01
C ALA A 178 10.88 25.92 -4.28
N ASP A 179 9.99 26.92 -4.43
CA ASP A 179 8.64 26.88 -3.84
C ASP A 179 7.80 25.73 -4.42
N GLU A 180 7.88 25.48 -5.72
CA GLU A 180 7.24 24.34 -6.38
C GLU A 180 7.77 23.01 -5.82
N GLY A 181 9.10 22.88 -5.70
CA GLY A 181 9.76 21.71 -5.12
C GLY A 181 9.32 21.43 -3.67
N LYS A 182 9.18 22.49 -2.87
CA LYS A 182 8.67 22.42 -1.50
C LYS A 182 7.23 21.89 -1.46
N ASN A 183 6.38 22.37 -2.36
CA ASN A 183 4.97 21.92 -2.43
C ASN A 183 4.83 20.48 -2.90
N ILE A 184 5.75 19.95 -3.70
CA ILE A 184 5.75 18.55 -4.15
C ILE A 184 6.20 17.62 -3.01
N ALA A 185 7.08 18.09 -2.12
CA ALA A 185 7.61 17.30 -1.01
C ALA A 185 6.71 17.28 0.24
N ASN A 186 5.68 18.13 0.33
CA ASN A 186 4.66 18.15 1.38
C ASN A 186 3.45 17.27 1.02
#